data_166e267cf76ef87d4f0af6dcaabef076
#
_entry.id   166e267cf76ef87d4f0af6dcaabef076
#
_cell.length_a   1.000
_cell.length_b   1.000
_cell.length_c   1.000
_cell.angle_alpha   90.00
_cell.angle_beta   90.00
_cell.angle_gamma   90.00
#
_symmetry.space_group_name_H-M   'P 1'
#
loop_
_entity.id
_entity.type
_entity.pdbx_description
1 polymer ?
#
loop_
_entity_poly.entity_id
_entity_poly.type
_entity_poly.pdbx_seq_one_letter_code
_entity_poly.pdbx_strand_id
1 'polypeptide(L)'
;MRVCCFTQDDAHIFMTPDQIKDEIKGVAGLIDQVYNLFGFKYHVELSTRPDDSMGSDEDWELATDSLRAALDDLGLDYVVNEGDGAFYGPKIDFHLEDSIGRTWQCGTIQLDFQLPLRLTFTTQEQMERNIVQS
;
A
#
# COMPACT_ATOMS: atom_id res chain seq x y z
N MET A 1 -19.11 -0.97 -11.79
CA MET A 1 -20.29 -1.75 -11.34
C MET A 1 -20.92 -1.06 -10.15
N ARG A 2 -22.25 -0.93 -10.11
CA ARG A 2 -23.00 -0.43 -8.94
C ARG A 2 -23.77 -1.57 -8.32
N VAL A 3 -23.60 -1.76 -7.01
CA VAL A 3 -24.29 -2.79 -6.23
C VAL A 3 -24.85 -2.16 -4.96
N CYS A 4 -25.87 -2.79 -4.38
CA CYS A 4 -26.45 -2.32 -3.12
C CYS A 4 -25.59 -2.66 -1.91
N CYS A 5 -24.74 -3.68 -2.01
CA CYS A 5 -23.87 -4.16 -0.94
C CYS A 5 -22.67 -4.89 -1.55
N PHE A 6 -21.53 -4.81 -0.88
CA PHE A 6 -20.36 -5.62 -1.18
C PHE A 6 -19.58 -5.91 0.13
N THR A 7 -18.81 -6.97 0.12
CA THR A 7 -17.98 -7.37 1.27
C THR A 7 -16.53 -7.07 0.96
N GLN A 8 -15.81 -6.50 1.92
CA GLN A 8 -14.37 -6.29 1.87
C GLN A 8 -13.71 -7.09 2.98
N ASP A 9 -12.52 -7.60 2.69
CA ASP A 9 -11.58 -8.09 3.68
C ASP A 9 -10.50 -7.01 3.83
N ASP A 10 -10.71 -6.13 4.82
CA ASP A 10 -9.91 -4.94 5.04
C ASP A 10 -9.15 -5.05 6.36
N ALA A 11 -7.88 -4.63 6.36
CA ALA A 11 -7.02 -4.69 7.52
C ALA A 11 -6.12 -3.46 7.62
N HIS A 12 -5.85 -3.03 8.85
CA HIS A 12 -4.91 -1.96 9.17
C HIS A 12 -3.68 -2.55 9.85
N ILE A 13 -2.51 -2.32 9.27
CA ILE A 13 -1.23 -2.79 9.79
C ILE A 13 -0.44 -1.59 10.29
N PHE A 14 -0.12 -1.59 11.59
CA PHE A 14 0.72 -0.57 12.21
C PHE A 14 2.15 -1.06 12.23
N MET A 15 3.08 -0.26 11.71
CA MET A 15 4.47 -0.65 11.54
C MET A 15 5.42 0.53 11.69
N THR A 16 6.68 0.25 11.97
CA THR A 16 7.76 1.24 11.93
C THR A 16 8.29 1.39 10.49
N PRO A 17 8.96 2.51 10.15
CA PRO A 17 9.46 2.74 8.79
C PRO A 17 10.38 1.63 8.26
N ASP A 18 11.15 0.99 9.12
CA ASP A 18 12.04 -0.12 8.76
C ASP A 18 11.30 -1.43 8.44
N GLN A 19 10.05 -1.58 8.89
CA GLN A 19 9.22 -2.75 8.66
C GLN A 19 8.36 -2.64 7.39
N ILE A 20 8.24 -1.45 6.80
CA ILE A 20 7.32 -1.17 5.68
C ILE A 20 7.53 -2.16 4.54
N LYS A 21 8.76 -2.33 4.09
CA LYS A 21 9.08 -3.20 2.96
C LYS A 21 8.66 -4.66 3.21
N ASP A 22 8.95 -5.20 4.38
CA ASP A 22 8.67 -6.59 4.73
C ASP A 22 7.18 -6.84 4.88
N GLU A 23 6.45 -5.93 5.50
CA GLU A 23 4.99 -6.01 5.64
C GLU A 23 4.28 -5.94 4.27
N ILE A 24 4.70 -5.03 3.40
CA ILE A 24 4.14 -4.92 2.04
C ILE A 24 4.41 -6.21 1.25
N LYS A 25 5.61 -6.78 1.36
CA LYS A 25 5.94 -8.07 0.73
C LYS A 25 5.02 -9.18 1.23
N GLY A 26 4.77 -9.24 2.53
CA GLY A 26 3.86 -10.22 3.12
C GLY A 26 2.44 -10.11 2.57
N VAL A 27 1.89 -8.90 2.52
CA VAL A 27 0.54 -8.65 2.00
C VAL A 27 0.45 -8.91 0.50
N ALA A 28 1.39 -8.41 -0.29
CA ALA A 28 1.40 -8.63 -1.74
C ALA A 28 1.58 -10.12 -2.08
N GLY A 29 2.42 -10.84 -1.34
CA GLY A 29 2.58 -12.28 -1.48
C GLY A 29 1.30 -13.06 -1.14
N LEU A 30 0.55 -12.64 -0.13
CA LEU A 30 -0.75 -13.23 0.21
C LEU A 30 -1.77 -13.00 -0.92
N ILE A 31 -1.84 -11.78 -1.46
CA ILE A 31 -2.74 -11.46 -2.58
C ILE A 31 -2.39 -12.34 -3.79
N ASP A 32 -1.11 -12.45 -4.13
CA ASP A 32 -0.64 -13.30 -5.22
C ASP A 32 -1.04 -14.77 -5.02
N GLN A 33 -0.85 -15.33 -3.83
CA GLN A 33 -1.27 -16.69 -3.50
C GLN A 33 -2.78 -16.90 -3.68
N VAL A 34 -3.60 -15.96 -3.20
CA VAL A 34 -5.06 -16.05 -3.31
C VAL A 34 -5.50 -15.99 -4.77
N TYR A 35 -4.95 -15.05 -5.54
CA TYR A 35 -5.32 -14.90 -6.95
C TYR A 35 -4.88 -16.11 -7.78
N ASN A 36 -3.71 -16.66 -7.53
CA ASN A 36 -3.22 -17.87 -8.17
C ASN A 36 -4.06 -19.10 -7.80
N LEU A 37 -4.55 -19.21 -6.56
CA LEU A 37 -5.42 -20.30 -6.13
C LEU A 37 -6.72 -20.35 -6.95
N PHE A 38 -7.28 -19.19 -7.28
CA PHE A 38 -8.47 -19.09 -8.11
C PHE A 38 -8.18 -19.04 -9.62
N GLY A 39 -6.90 -19.03 -10.01
CA GLY A 39 -6.51 -18.93 -11.41
C GLY A 39 -6.82 -17.59 -12.07
N PHE A 40 -6.91 -16.53 -11.28
CA PHE A 40 -7.15 -15.18 -11.80
C PHE A 40 -5.91 -14.60 -12.48
N LYS A 41 -6.12 -14.00 -13.63
CA LYS A 41 -5.12 -13.13 -14.24
C LYS A 41 -5.25 -11.73 -13.63
N TYR A 42 -4.13 -11.16 -13.26
CA TYR A 42 -4.11 -9.81 -12.71
C TYR A 42 -2.88 -9.03 -13.18
N HIS A 43 -2.96 -7.72 -13.10
CA HIS A 43 -1.81 -6.83 -13.26
C HIS A 43 -1.74 -5.86 -12.07
N VAL A 44 -0.56 -5.34 -11.85
CA VAL A 44 -0.24 -4.49 -10.70
C VAL A 44 0.07 -3.09 -11.19
N GLU A 45 -0.48 -2.09 -10.49
CA GLU A 45 -0.22 -0.69 -10.74
C GLU A 45 0.32 -0.03 -9.46
N LEU A 46 1.44 0.69 -9.59
CA LEU A 46 2.01 1.51 -8.53
C LEU A 46 1.64 2.97 -8.81
N SER A 47 0.76 3.51 -7.98
CA SER A 47 0.30 4.90 -8.09
C SER A 47 1.11 5.80 -7.16
N THR A 48 1.72 6.82 -7.76
CA THR A 48 2.61 7.74 -7.05
C THR A 48 1.92 9.06 -6.70
N ARG A 49 2.68 10.02 -6.20
CA ARG A 49 2.21 11.28 -5.64
C ARG A 49 1.33 12.09 -6.59
N PRO A 50 0.10 12.48 -6.20
CA PRO A 50 -0.72 13.43 -6.94
C PRO A 50 -0.30 14.88 -6.66
N ASP A 51 -0.73 15.81 -7.53
CA ASP A 51 -0.44 17.24 -7.38
C ASP A 51 -1.00 17.80 -6.06
N ASP A 52 -2.21 17.38 -5.69
CA ASP A 52 -2.86 17.75 -4.42
C ASP A 52 -2.58 16.70 -3.35
N SER A 53 -1.39 16.72 -2.79
CA SER A 53 -0.92 15.75 -1.81
C SER A 53 -0.49 16.38 -0.50
N MET A 54 -0.52 15.58 0.57
CA MET A 54 -0.07 15.95 1.92
C MET A 54 1.26 15.27 2.23
N GLY A 55 2.06 15.91 3.10
CA GLY A 55 3.32 15.36 3.57
C GLY A 55 4.55 15.92 2.87
N SER A 56 5.72 15.58 3.39
CA SER A 56 7.00 16.04 2.84
C SER A 56 7.40 15.24 1.60
N ASP A 57 8.28 15.81 0.79
CA ASP A 57 8.83 15.13 -0.39
C ASP A 57 9.61 13.88 0.04
N GLU A 58 10.36 13.97 1.14
CA GLU A 58 11.15 12.88 1.70
C GLU A 58 10.29 11.68 2.12
N ASP A 59 9.14 11.91 2.76
CA ASP A 59 8.20 10.86 3.15
C ASP A 59 7.62 10.15 1.92
N TRP A 60 7.28 10.92 0.89
CA TRP A 60 6.76 10.37 -0.36
C TRP A 60 7.79 9.54 -1.12
N GLU A 61 9.05 9.98 -1.17
CA GLU A 61 10.14 9.23 -1.78
C GLU A 61 10.38 7.92 -1.04
N LEU A 62 10.51 7.98 0.29
CA LEU A 62 10.70 6.80 1.13
C LEU A 62 9.58 5.78 0.94
N ALA A 63 8.34 6.25 0.91
CA ALA A 63 7.18 5.41 0.72
C ALA A 63 7.16 4.74 -0.66
N THR A 64 7.31 5.55 -1.69
CA THR A 64 7.27 5.08 -3.07
C THR A 64 8.40 4.08 -3.33
N ASP A 65 9.60 4.34 -2.83
CA ASP A 65 10.75 3.45 -2.96
C ASP A 65 10.56 2.15 -2.18
N SER A 66 9.93 2.20 -1.01
CA SER A 66 9.59 1.00 -0.22
C SER A 66 8.60 0.10 -0.96
N LEU A 67 7.55 0.69 -1.55
CA LEU A 67 6.58 -0.04 -2.37
C LEU A 67 7.24 -0.66 -3.61
N ARG A 68 8.05 0.13 -4.32
CA ARG A 68 8.79 -0.33 -5.49
C ARG A 68 9.73 -1.49 -5.15
N ALA A 69 10.53 -1.33 -4.11
CA ALA A 69 11.45 -2.36 -3.66
C ALA A 69 10.74 -3.66 -3.24
N ALA A 70 9.57 -3.58 -2.63
CA ALA A 70 8.77 -4.76 -2.29
C ALA A 70 8.26 -5.49 -3.53
N LEU A 71 7.78 -4.77 -4.54
CA LEU A 71 7.33 -5.36 -5.81
C LEU A 71 8.49 -5.99 -6.59
N ASP A 72 9.64 -5.33 -6.65
CA ASP A 72 10.84 -5.83 -7.31
C ASP A 72 11.36 -7.12 -6.64
N ASP A 73 11.37 -7.16 -5.30
CA ASP A 73 11.78 -8.35 -4.54
C ASP A 73 10.85 -9.56 -4.75
N LEU A 74 9.55 -9.31 -4.99
CA LEU A 74 8.59 -10.34 -5.33
C LEU A 74 8.64 -10.76 -6.80
N GLY A 75 9.36 -10.01 -7.64
CA GLY A 75 9.44 -10.25 -9.07
C GLY A 75 8.11 -10.02 -9.80
N LEU A 76 7.24 -9.16 -9.27
CA LEU A 76 5.99 -8.80 -9.89
C LEU A 76 6.21 -7.70 -10.93
N ASP A 77 5.68 -7.91 -12.13
CA ASP A 77 5.63 -6.86 -13.14
C ASP A 77 4.55 -5.83 -12.77
N TYR A 78 4.89 -4.56 -12.82
CA TYR A 78 3.96 -3.48 -12.50
C TYR A 78 4.11 -2.28 -13.43
N VAL A 79 3.04 -1.52 -13.56
CA VAL A 79 3.00 -0.24 -14.27
C VAL A 79 3.01 0.90 -13.25
N VAL A 80 3.77 1.95 -13.53
CA VAL A 80 3.78 3.15 -12.69
C VAL A 80 2.76 4.15 -13.24
N ASN A 81 1.77 4.50 -12.40
CA ASN A 81 0.80 5.54 -12.67
C ASN A 81 1.17 6.81 -11.87
N GLU A 82 1.83 7.72 -12.54
CA GLU A 82 2.23 8.98 -11.90
C GLU A 82 1.01 9.85 -11.58
N GLY A 83 0.95 10.35 -10.35
CA GLY A 83 -0.09 11.27 -9.93
C GLY A 83 -1.45 10.64 -9.55
N ASP A 84 -1.58 9.31 -9.57
CA ASP A 84 -2.84 8.62 -9.26
C ASP A 84 -2.88 8.03 -7.83
N GLY A 85 -1.90 8.37 -7.01
CA GLY A 85 -1.87 7.99 -5.59
C GLY A 85 -2.97 8.67 -4.77
N ALA A 86 -3.19 8.18 -3.56
CA ALA A 86 -4.04 8.88 -2.60
C ALA A 86 -3.36 10.17 -2.14
N PHE A 87 -4.12 11.17 -1.70
CA PHE A 87 -3.55 12.45 -1.23
C PHE A 87 -2.65 12.28 0.00
N TYR A 88 -2.78 11.18 0.73
CA TYR A 88 -2.05 10.87 1.97
C TYR A 88 -0.90 9.87 1.81
N GLY A 89 -0.78 9.22 0.65
CA GLY A 89 0.29 8.26 0.40
C GLY A 89 0.18 7.50 -0.92
N PRO A 90 1.26 6.86 -1.35
CA PRO A 90 1.26 6.03 -2.54
C PRO A 90 0.49 4.72 -2.31
N LYS A 91 0.06 4.09 -3.39
CA LYS A 91 -0.70 2.83 -3.34
C LYS A 91 -0.26 1.85 -4.41
N ILE A 92 -0.49 0.57 -4.13
CA ILE A 92 -0.42 -0.52 -5.09
C ILE A 92 -1.84 -1.01 -5.34
N ASP A 93 -2.26 -1.00 -6.58
CA ASP A 93 -3.56 -1.50 -7.01
C ASP A 93 -3.39 -2.81 -7.78
N PHE A 94 -4.22 -3.80 -7.43
CA PHE A 94 -4.29 -5.09 -8.11
C PHE A 94 -5.58 -5.15 -8.93
N HIS A 95 -5.43 -5.26 -10.23
CA HIS A 95 -6.52 -5.31 -11.18
C HIS A 95 -6.71 -6.73 -11.69
N LEU A 96 -7.87 -7.32 -11.42
CA LEU A 96 -8.24 -8.63 -11.93
C LEU A 96 -8.89 -8.52 -13.31
N GLU A 97 -8.55 -9.46 -14.19
CA GLU A 97 -9.22 -9.62 -15.48
C GLU A 97 -10.33 -10.67 -15.36
N ASP A 98 -11.55 -10.30 -15.76
CA ASP A 98 -12.67 -11.25 -15.82
C ASP A 98 -12.64 -12.09 -17.11
N SER A 99 -13.55 -13.06 -17.20
CA SER A 99 -13.61 -14.01 -18.34
C SER A 99 -13.94 -13.36 -19.68
N ILE A 100 -14.38 -12.11 -19.70
CA ILE A 100 -14.69 -11.34 -20.90
C ILE A 100 -13.71 -10.20 -21.16
N GLY A 101 -12.57 -10.21 -20.47
CA GLY A 101 -11.48 -9.26 -20.68
C GLY A 101 -11.68 -7.88 -20.05
N ARG A 102 -12.61 -7.74 -19.09
CA ARG A 102 -12.75 -6.50 -18.33
C ARG A 102 -11.85 -6.55 -17.10
N THR A 103 -11.28 -5.40 -16.73
CA THR A 103 -10.45 -5.27 -15.55
C THR A 103 -11.23 -4.64 -14.38
N TRP A 104 -10.97 -5.16 -13.17
CA TRP A 104 -11.60 -4.73 -11.94
C TRP A 104 -10.55 -4.55 -10.88
N GLN A 105 -10.47 -3.37 -10.29
CA GLN A 105 -9.63 -3.13 -9.11
C GLN A 105 -10.22 -3.89 -7.93
N CYS A 106 -9.52 -4.87 -7.41
CA CYS A 106 -10.01 -5.73 -6.34
C CYS A 106 -9.15 -5.69 -5.08
N GLY A 107 -7.82 -5.62 -5.23
CA GLY A 107 -6.91 -5.49 -4.11
C GLY A 107 -6.21 -4.15 -4.11
N THR A 108 -5.97 -3.58 -2.94
CA THR A 108 -5.22 -2.33 -2.79
C THR A 108 -4.36 -2.39 -1.54
N ILE A 109 -3.11 -1.98 -1.67
CA ILE A 109 -2.20 -1.72 -0.54
C ILE A 109 -1.97 -0.21 -0.53
N GLN A 110 -2.37 0.46 0.55
CA GLN A 110 -2.19 1.89 0.74
C GLN A 110 -1.26 2.16 1.90
N LEU A 111 -0.27 3.01 1.68
CA LEU A 111 0.66 3.42 2.72
C LEU A 111 0.29 4.84 3.18
N ASP A 112 -0.02 4.97 4.48
CA ASP A 112 -0.45 6.23 5.09
C ASP A 112 0.54 6.66 6.17
N PHE A 113 1.22 7.80 5.93
CA PHE A 113 2.09 8.43 6.94
C PHE A 113 1.39 9.54 7.70
N GLN A 114 0.28 10.04 7.19
CA GLN A 114 -0.37 11.23 7.73
C GLN A 114 -1.22 10.90 8.95
N LEU A 115 -1.92 9.78 8.92
CA LEU A 115 -2.79 9.37 10.02
C LEU A 115 -2.01 9.16 11.32
N PRO A 116 -0.88 8.43 11.34
CA PRO A 116 -0.08 8.28 12.55
C PRO A 116 0.42 9.63 13.13
N LEU A 117 0.86 10.55 12.27
CA LEU A 117 1.31 11.87 12.68
C LEU A 117 0.18 12.70 13.28
N ARG A 118 -1.00 12.68 12.69
CA ARG A 118 -2.16 13.45 13.14
C ARG A 118 -2.77 12.92 14.43
N LEU A 119 -2.77 11.61 14.61
CA LEU A 119 -3.27 10.94 15.81
C LEU A 119 -2.19 10.80 16.90
N THR A 120 -0.98 11.32 16.65
CA THR A 120 0.13 11.22 17.61
C THR A 120 0.41 9.80 18.10
N PHE A 121 0.33 8.82 17.19
CA PHE A 121 0.71 7.46 17.52
C PHE A 121 2.21 7.39 17.80
N THR A 122 2.57 6.76 18.91
CA THR A 122 3.96 6.53 19.28
C THR A 122 4.20 5.05 19.52
N THR A 123 5.38 4.58 19.17
CA THR A 123 5.83 3.24 19.52
C THR A 123 6.31 3.22 20.99
N GLN A 124 6.35 2.05 21.59
CA GLN A 124 6.85 1.90 22.95
C GLN A 124 8.30 2.41 23.11
N GLU A 125 9.14 2.20 22.12
CA GLU A 125 10.52 2.72 22.13
C GLU A 125 10.59 4.26 22.12
N GLN A 126 9.68 4.93 21.45
CA GLN A 126 9.60 6.40 21.46
C GLN A 126 9.12 6.91 22.80
N MET A 127 8.18 6.21 23.45
CA MET A 127 7.74 6.55 24.80
C MET A 127 8.89 6.45 25.79
N GLU A 128 9.68 5.38 25.74
CA GLU A 128 10.83 5.19 26.63
C GLU A 128 11.91 6.27 26.44
N ARG A 129 12.21 6.65 25.19
CA ARG A 129 13.16 7.75 24.91
C ARG A 129 12.70 9.10 25.45
N ASN A 130 11.41 9.40 25.34
CA ASN A 130 10.85 10.65 25.85
C ASN A 130 10.88 10.73 27.39
N ILE A 131 10.79 9.60 28.09
CA ILE A 131 10.90 9.53 29.57
C ILE A 131 12.36 9.77 30.01
N VAL A 132 13.33 9.33 29.25
CA VAL A 132 14.76 9.48 29.56
C VAL A 132 15.26 10.92 29.31
N GLN A 133 14.58 11.71 28.49
CA GLN A 133 14.92 13.11 28.19
C GLN A 133 14.24 14.14 29.10
N SER A 134 13.38 13.73 29.98
CA SER A 134 12.69 14.59 30.99
C SER A 134 13.34 14.40 32.34
#